data_73ab4c5948c80b66d9ec275caf0cf26b
#
_entry.id   73ab4c5948c80b66d9ec275caf0cf26b
#
_cell.length_a   1.000
_cell.length_b   1.000
_cell.length_c   1.000
_cell.angle_alpha   90.00
_cell.angle_beta   90.00
_cell.angle_gamma   90.00
#
_symmetry.space_group_name_H-M   'P 1'
#
loop_
_entity.id
_entity.type
_entity.pdbx_description
1 polymer ?
#
loop_
_entity_poly.entity_id
_entity_poly.type
_entity_poly.pdbx_seq_one_letter_code
_entity_poly.pdbx_strand_id
1 'polypeptide(L)'
;MSLFPTRVRTTAALVATAAGVAALGAALVPSVASADTPQAIAAQIVPAGQLASFDQIISHESSWNVSATNPSSGAYGLGQALPGSKMASAGADWQTSATTQIKWALGYMDSRYGSPNAAWSFWQAHNWY
;
A
#
# COMPACT_ATOMS: atom_id res chain seq x y z
N MET A 1 3.95 -23.97 -17.10
CA MET A 1 4.11 -23.48 -16.46
C MET A 1 4.30 -22.91 -15.84
N SER A 2 4.15 -23.24 -16.09
CA SER A 2 4.33 -22.66 -15.17
C SER A 2 4.44 -22.10 -14.53
N LEU A 3 4.26 -22.43 -14.72
CA LEU A 3 4.39 -21.85 -13.73
C LEU A 3 4.50 -21.39 -13.15
N PHE A 4 4.41 -21.83 -13.31
CA PHE A 4 4.58 -21.30 -12.32
C PHE A 4 4.84 -20.97 -11.88
N PRO A 5 4.80 -21.53 -12.28
CA PRO A 5 5.20 -21.17 -11.36
C PRO A 5 5.49 -20.85 -10.67
N THR A 6 5.32 -21.35 -11.06
CA THR A 6 5.59 -20.96 -10.04
C THR A 6 5.87 -20.59 -9.37
N ARG A 7 5.98 -21.22 -9.80
CA ARG A 7 6.18 -20.88 -8.88
C ARG A 7 6.47 -20.46 -8.11
N VAL A 8 6.40 -20.99 -8.42
CA VAL A 8 6.75 -20.58 -7.32
C VAL A 8 7.05 -20.28 -6.72
N ARG A 9 7.13 -20.95 -7.16
CA ARG A 9 7.37 -20.67 -6.21
C ARG A 9 7.66 -20.35 -5.54
N THR A 10 7.72 -21.03 -5.87
CA THR A 10 8.05 -20.70 -4.78
C THR A 10 8.32 -20.44 -4.17
N THR A 11 8.47 -21.13 -4.60
CA THR A 11 8.78 -20.85 -3.58
C THR A 11 8.95 -20.66 -3.01
N ALA A 12 9.05 -21.25 -3.41
CA ALA A 12 9.32 -21.01 -2.50
C ALA A 12 9.53 -20.94 -1.87
N ALA A 13 9.68 -21.61 -2.19
CA ALA A 13 10.04 -21.41 -1.32
C ALA A 13 10.21 -21.45 -0.67
N LEU A 14 10.37 -22.07 -0.98
CA LEU A 14 10.84 -21.93 0.03
C LEU A 14 10.95 -21.92 0.65
N VAL A 15 11.18 -22.54 0.44
CA VAL A 15 11.57 -22.34 1.45
C VAL A 15 11.74 -22.40 2.20
N ALA A 16 11.95 -23.04 1.98
CA ALA A 16 12.24 -22.95 2.97
C ALA A 16 12.58 -22.99 3.61
N THR A 17 12.67 -23.50 3.36
CA THR A 17 13.12 -23.37 4.35
C THR A 17 13.45 -23.23 4.99
N ALA A 18 13.58 -23.82 4.80
CA ALA A 18 14.01 -23.62 5.75
C ALA A 18 14.37 -23.41 6.35
N ALA A 19 14.48 -23.86 6.13
CA ALA A 19 14.87 -23.54 7.02
C ALA A 19 15.22 -23.14 7.54
N GLY A 20 15.20 -23.55 7.36
CA GLY A 20 15.57 -23.08 8.12
C GLY A 20 15.68 -22.63 8.59
N VAL A 21 15.77 -23.03 8.49
CA VAL A 21 15.95 -22.46 9.26
C VAL A 21 16.04 -21.95 9.73
N ALA A 22 16.16 -22.42 9.49
CA ALA A 22 16.25 -21.86 10.14
C ALA A 22 16.40 -21.31 10.51
N ALA A 23 16.41 -21.72 10.22
CA ALA A 23 16.43 -21.09 10.65
C ALA A 23 16.41 -20.54 10.89
N LEU A 24 16.27 -20.89 10.59
CA LEU A 24 16.13 -20.20 10.87
C LEU A 24 16.07 -19.52 11.03
N GLY A 25 16.16 -19.84 10.95
CA GLY A 25 15.88 -19.10 11.04
C GLY A 25 15.77 -18.48 10.88
N ALA A 26 15.87 -18.67 10.57
CA ALA A 26 15.51 -18.04 10.33
C ALA A 26 15.28 -17.58 9.93
N ALA A 27 15.35 -17.74 9.56
CA ALA A 27 14.91 -17.30 9.07
C ALA A 27 14.21 -17.05 8.73
N LEU A 28 13.90 -17.24 8.39
CA LEU A 28 12.89 -16.97 8.14
C LEU A 28 12.22 -15.82 8.51
N VAL A 29 11.93 -15.65 8.60
CA VAL A 29 11.30 -14.57 9.31
C VAL A 29 11.55 -13.21 8.70
N PRO A 30 12.71 -12.90 8.22
CA PRO A 30 12.93 -11.63 7.54
C PRO A 30 12.00 -11.39 6.37
N SER A 31 11.52 -12.45 5.75
CA SER A 31 10.57 -12.29 4.67
C SER A 31 9.25 -11.71 5.14
N VAL A 32 8.95 -11.89 6.43
CA VAL A 32 7.76 -11.26 7.01
C VAL A 32 7.89 -9.76 7.01
N ALA A 33 9.06 -9.24 7.33
CA ALA A 33 9.29 -7.80 7.35
C ALA A 33 9.07 -7.19 5.96
N SER A 34 9.52 -7.87 4.90
CA SER A 34 9.32 -7.33 3.56
C SER A 34 7.86 -7.37 3.14
N ALA A 35 7.05 -8.26 3.73
CA ALA A 35 5.62 -8.31 3.46
C ALA A 35 4.87 -7.13 4.09
N ASP A 36 5.51 -6.38 4.98
CA ASP A 36 4.89 -5.26 5.68
C ASP A 36 5.17 -3.92 5.01
N THR A 37 5.74 -3.89 3.80
CA THR A 37 5.89 -2.63 3.09
C THR A 37 4.52 -2.04 2.76
N PRO A 38 4.42 -0.71 2.66
CA PRO A 38 3.14 -0.10 2.27
C PRO A 38 2.58 -0.67 0.97
N GLN A 39 3.44 -0.93 -0.02
CA GLN A 39 3.01 -1.52 -1.28
C GLN A 39 2.41 -2.92 -1.08
N ALA A 40 3.05 -3.74 -0.26
CA ALA A 40 2.55 -5.09 0.03
C ALA A 40 1.22 -5.04 0.76
N ILE A 41 1.07 -4.10 1.68
CA ILE A 41 -0.18 -3.91 2.41
C ILE A 41 -1.29 -3.49 1.44
N ALA A 42 -1.01 -2.57 0.53
CA ALA A 42 -1.99 -2.15 -0.48
C ALA A 42 -2.44 -3.34 -1.34
N ALA A 43 -1.51 -4.21 -1.70
CA ALA A 43 -1.84 -5.40 -2.50
C ALA A 43 -2.81 -6.34 -1.77
N GLN A 44 -2.80 -6.32 -0.44
CA GLN A 44 -3.71 -7.15 0.35
C GLN A 44 -5.09 -6.52 0.55
N ILE A 45 -5.15 -5.18 0.54
CA ILE A 45 -6.38 -4.45 0.90
C ILE A 45 -7.16 -4.01 -0.34
N VAL A 46 -6.46 -3.55 -1.37
CA VAL A 46 -7.10 -2.98 -2.57
C VAL A 46 -7.48 -4.11 -3.52
N PRO A 47 -8.72 -4.10 -4.06
CA PRO A 47 -9.12 -5.11 -5.04
C PRO A 47 -8.14 -5.16 -6.21
N ALA A 48 -7.88 -6.37 -6.71
CA ALA A 48 -6.84 -6.59 -7.72
C ALA A 48 -7.05 -5.74 -8.97
N GLY A 49 -8.29 -5.56 -9.40
CA GLY A 49 -8.59 -4.75 -10.60
C GLY A 49 -8.43 -3.26 -10.41
N GLN A 50 -8.23 -2.82 -9.17
CA GLN A 50 -8.07 -1.40 -8.81
C GLN A 50 -6.66 -1.07 -8.34
N LEU A 51 -5.84 -2.09 -8.11
CA LEU A 51 -4.55 -1.90 -7.45
C LEU A 51 -3.59 -1.04 -8.27
N ALA A 52 -3.50 -1.27 -9.57
CA ALA A 52 -2.57 -0.52 -10.40
C ALA A 52 -2.84 0.98 -10.35
N SER A 53 -4.11 1.37 -10.40
CA SER A 53 -4.50 2.79 -10.31
C SER A 53 -4.24 3.35 -8.92
N PHE A 54 -4.57 2.59 -7.89
CA PHE A 54 -4.27 2.98 -6.52
C PHE A 54 -2.78 3.24 -6.34
N ASP A 55 -1.95 2.32 -6.81
CA ASP A 55 -0.51 2.44 -6.70
C ASP A 55 0.04 3.68 -7.43
N GLN A 56 -0.51 3.99 -8.60
CA GLN A 56 -0.11 5.18 -9.34
C GLN A 56 -0.38 6.45 -8.54
N ILE A 57 -1.57 6.56 -7.95
CA ILE A 57 -1.93 7.74 -7.16
C ILE A 57 -1.01 7.87 -5.96
N ILE A 58 -0.82 6.80 -5.18
CA ILE A 58 0.02 6.86 -3.99
C ILE A 58 1.47 7.20 -4.36
N SER A 59 1.98 6.64 -5.43
CA SER A 59 3.32 6.93 -5.90
C SER A 59 3.50 8.43 -6.21
N HIS A 60 2.54 9.02 -6.89
CA HIS A 60 2.59 10.45 -7.23
C HIS A 60 2.37 11.35 -6.01
N GLU A 61 1.52 10.93 -5.08
CA GLU A 61 1.19 11.76 -3.92
C GLU A 61 2.30 11.79 -2.88
N SER A 62 2.90 10.66 -2.58
CA SER A 62 3.79 10.54 -1.43
C SER A 62 5.07 9.76 -1.71
N SER A 63 5.21 9.16 -2.89
CA SER A 63 6.27 8.19 -3.17
C SER A 63 6.31 7.07 -2.13
N TRP A 64 5.13 6.67 -1.64
CA TRP A 64 4.96 5.61 -0.65
C TRP A 64 5.58 5.94 0.71
N ASN A 65 5.71 7.22 1.03
CA ASN A 65 6.25 7.65 2.33
C ASN A 65 5.11 7.90 3.30
N VAL A 66 5.03 7.09 4.35
CA VAL A 66 3.96 7.16 5.36
C VAL A 66 3.92 8.51 6.07
N SER A 67 5.06 9.18 6.19
CA SER A 67 5.14 10.47 6.87
C SER A 67 5.31 11.65 5.92
N ALA A 68 5.07 11.46 4.62
CA ALA A 68 5.20 12.55 3.66
C ALA A 68 4.30 13.70 4.07
N THR A 69 4.85 14.91 4.11
CA THR A 69 4.11 16.10 4.49
C THR A 69 4.35 17.17 3.45
N ASN A 70 3.29 17.74 2.89
CA ASN A 70 3.40 18.85 1.95
C ASN A 70 3.70 20.11 2.74
N PRO A 71 4.84 20.77 2.49
CA PRO A 71 5.23 21.94 3.30
C PRO A 71 4.30 23.14 3.11
N SER A 72 3.57 23.21 1.99
CA SER A 72 2.68 24.32 1.71
C SER A 72 1.29 24.12 2.33
N SER A 73 0.71 22.93 2.18
CA SER A 73 -0.66 22.68 2.58
C SER A 73 -0.78 21.92 3.89
N GLY A 74 0.25 21.16 4.27
CA GLY A 74 0.18 20.28 5.42
C GLY A 74 -0.45 18.92 5.10
N ALA A 75 -0.78 18.66 3.83
CA ALA A 75 -1.29 17.33 3.45
C ALA A 75 -0.33 16.25 3.92
N TYR A 76 -0.86 15.14 4.43
CA TYR A 76 -0.06 14.17 5.15
C TYR A 76 -0.31 12.75 4.67
N GLY A 77 0.77 11.96 4.69
CA GLY A 77 0.73 10.50 4.55
C GLY A 77 0.68 10.02 3.12
N LEU A 78 0.43 8.72 2.98
CA LEU A 78 0.46 8.04 1.68
C LEU A 78 -0.48 8.67 0.67
N GLY A 79 -1.69 9.00 1.08
CA GLY A 79 -2.72 9.57 0.19
C GLY A 79 -2.81 11.08 0.28
N GLN A 80 -1.93 11.73 1.04
CA GLN A 80 -1.92 13.18 1.21
C GLN A 80 -3.27 13.73 1.66
N ALA A 81 -3.77 13.20 2.77
CA ALA A 81 -5.01 13.68 3.39
C ALA A 81 -4.84 15.12 3.87
N LEU A 82 -5.86 15.94 3.65
CA LEU A 82 -5.84 17.35 4.03
C LEU A 82 -7.14 17.73 4.73
N PRO A 83 -7.12 18.00 6.04
CA PRO A 83 -5.99 17.78 6.94
C PRO A 83 -5.73 16.30 7.19
N GLY A 84 -4.50 15.99 7.61
CA GLY A 84 -4.15 14.60 7.89
C GLY A 84 -5.06 13.94 8.91
N SER A 85 -5.56 14.71 9.87
CA SER A 85 -6.44 14.20 10.93
C SER A 85 -7.76 13.61 10.41
N LYS A 86 -8.14 13.84 9.16
CA LYS A 86 -9.28 13.14 8.56
C LYS A 86 -9.10 11.63 8.62
N MET A 87 -7.87 11.16 8.59
CA MET A 87 -7.59 9.73 8.62
C MET A 87 -7.91 9.08 9.96
N ALA A 88 -8.16 9.87 11.00
CA ALA A 88 -8.55 9.34 12.30
C ALA A 88 -9.84 8.51 12.22
N SER A 89 -10.69 8.76 11.24
CA SER A 89 -11.90 7.97 11.04
C SER A 89 -11.57 6.52 10.62
N ALA A 90 -10.39 6.27 10.07
CA ALA A 90 -9.97 4.93 9.70
C ALA A 90 -9.16 4.24 10.79
N GLY A 91 -8.63 5.02 11.74
CA GLY A 91 -7.86 4.46 12.86
C GLY A 91 -7.12 5.55 13.60
N ALA A 92 -7.00 5.39 14.94
CA ALA A 92 -6.31 6.37 15.78
C ALA A 92 -4.82 6.44 15.49
N ASP A 93 -4.25 5.42 14.90
CA ASP A 93 -2.82 5.30 14.57
C ASP A 93 -2.46 5.86 13.19
N TRP A 94 -3.31 6.72 12.64
CA TRP A 94 -3.18 7.19 11.26
C TRP A 94 -1.84 7.86 10.94
N GLN A 95 -1.18 8.44 11.93
CA GLN A 95 0.08 9.16 11.66
C GLN A 95 1.23 8.22 11.29
N THR A 96 1.18 6.98 11.76
CA THR A 96 2.30 6.04 11.60
C THR A 96 1.93 4.73 10.93
N SER A 97 0.64 4.45 10.74
CA SER A 97 0.19 3.17 10.23
C SER A 97 -0.10 3.22 8.73
N ALA A 98 0.71 2.52 7.95
CA ALA A 98 0.44 2.39 6.52
C ALA A 98 -0.91 1.74 6.26
N THR A 99 -1.28 0.74 7.06
CA THR A 99 -2.58 0.06 6.91
C THR A 99 -3.73 1.03 7.04
N THR A 100 -3.73 1.85 8.08
CA THR A 100 -4.79 2.84 8.33
C THR A 100 -4.84 3.86 7.20
N GLN A 101 -3.69 4.34 6.75
CA GLN A 101 -3.63 5.33 5.69
C GLN A 101 -4.13 4.76 4.35
N ILE A 102 -3.81 3.51 4.05
CA ILE A 102 -4.26 2.85 2.83
C ILE A 102 -5.78 2.66 2.87
N LYS A 103 -6.31 2.22 4.01
CA LYS A 103 -7.77 2.09 4.17
C LYS A 103 -8.48 3.42 3.97
N TRP A 104 -7.93 4.48 4.54
CA TRP A 104 -8.50 5.80 4.35
C TRP A 104 -8.47 6.23 2.90
N ALA A 105 -7.32 6.08 2.24
CA ALA A 105 -7.16 6.49 0.85
C ALA A 105 -8.10 5.73 -0.08
N LEU A 106 -8.23 4.41 0.13
CA LEU A 106 -9.16 3.60 -0.66
C LEU A 106 -10.60 4.06 -0.46
N GLY A 107 -11.00 4.28 0.79
CA GLY A 107 -12.34 4.79 1.10
C GLY A 107 -12.59 6.16 0.49
N TYR A 108 -11.59 7.03 0.50
CA TYR A 108 -11.69 8.35 -0.10
C TYR A 108 -11.91 8.24 -1.62
N MET A 109 -11.12 7.40 -2.28
CA MET A 109 -11.24 7.20 -3.74
C MET A 109 -12.59 6.62 -4.10
N ASP A 110 -13.06 5.64 -3.32
CA ASP A 110 -14.34 5.00 -3.57
C ASP A 110 -15.50 5.97 -3.36
N SER A 111 -15.45 6.77 -2.29
CA SER A 111 -16.57 7.65 -1.99
C SER A 111 -16.62 8.88 -2.88
N ARG A 112 -15.44 9.40 -3.28
CA ARG A 112 -15.40 10.63 -4.08
C ARG A 112 -15.48 10.37 -5.58
N TYR A 113 -14.87 9.28 -6.05
CA TYR A 113 -14.79 8.99 -7.48
C TYR A 113 -15.46 7.69 -7.89
N GLY A 114 -15.79 6.85 -6.95
CA GLY A 114 -16.40 5.55 -7.20
C GLY A 114 -15.41 4.40 -7.20
N SER A 115 -14.15 4.64 -7.50
CA SER A 115 -13.12 3.60 -7.54
C SER A 115 -11.74 4.22 -7.68
N PRO A 116 -10.66 3.50 -7.33
CA PRO A 116 -9.31 3.94 -7.66
C PRO A 116 -9.07 4.17 -9.15
N ASN A 117 -9.66 3.33 -10.02
CA ASN A 117 -9.52 3.54 -11.46
C ASN A 117 -10.08 4.90 -11.88
N ALA A 118 -11.26 5.26 -11.37
CA ALA A 118 -11.86 6.55 -11.67
C ALA A 118 -11.06 7.70 -11.06
N ALA A 119 -10.54 7.51 -9.85
CA ALA A 119 -9.69 8.50 -9.20
C ALA A 119 -8.41 8.75 -10.01
N TRP A 120 -7.81 7.70 -10.53
CA TRP A 120 -6.60 7.83 -11.35
C TRP A 120 -6.89 8.57 -12.65
N SER A 121 -8.02 8.30 -13.29
CA SER A 121 -8.44 9.04 -14.48
C SER A 121 -8.58 10.52 -14.19
N PHE A 122 -9.16 10.86 -13.04
CA PHE A 122 -9.27 12.25 -12.61
C PHE A 122 -7.89 12.86 -12.38
N TRP A 123 -7.02 12.13 -11.68
CA TRP A 123 -5.68 12.60 -11.37
C TRP A 123 -4.90 12.93 -12.64
N GLN A 124 -4.99 12.06 -13.64
CA GLN A 124 -4.26 12.27 -14.89
C GLN A 124 -4.71 13.53 -15.62
N ALA A 125 -5.97 13.92 -15.46
CA ALA A 125 -6.50 15.11 -16.08
C ALA A 125 -6.21 16.39 -15.29
N HIS A 126 -6.03 16.28 -13.98
CA HIS A 126 -5.98 17.46 -13.08
C HIS A 126 -4.71 17.54 -12.23
N ASN A 127 -3.92 16.47 -12.09
CA ASN A 127 -2.73 16.38 -11.25
C ASN A 127 -3.04 16.48 -9.74
N TRP A 128 -4.25 16.13 -9.35
CA TRP A 128 -4.68 16.03 -7.95
C TRP A 128 -5.94 15.18 -7.90
N TYR A 129 -6.35 14.84 -6.68
CA TYR A 129 -7.59 14.07 -6.54
C TYR A 129 -8.33 14.36 -5.24
#